data_520c18b8925e7514adc3d29eacc3787c
#
_entry.id   520c18b8925e7514adc3d29eacc3787c
#
_cell.length_a   1.000
_cell.length_b   1.000
_cell.length_c   1.000
_cell.angle_alpha   90.00
_cell.angle_beta   90.00
_cell.angle_gamma   90.00
#
_symmetry.space_group_name_H-M   'P 1'
#
loop_
_entity.id
_entity.type
_entity.pdbx_description
1 polymer ?
#
loop_
_entity_poly.entity_id
_entity_poly.type
_entity_poly.pdbx_seq_one_letter_code
_entity_poly.pdbx_strand_id
1 'polypeptide(L)'
;MNTFTPQSSYSYEEIIECGKGNLFGKGNAQLPAPPMLMFDRITNVNKDGGLHGKGEITAELDINADLWFFKCHFLGDPIMPGCLGLDALWQMLGFYLGWLGYPGKGRALGVGEIKFVEEIKPDKELIKYKVSLKKSLNKKGLSIGYADGQIIHKEKIIYHANDLRVGLFNE
;
A
#
# COMPACT_ATOMS: atom_id res chain seq x y z
N MET A 1 -12.12 24.40 4.94
CA MET A 1 -12.10 23.12 4.21
C MET A 1 -10.66 22.89 3.79
N ASN A 2 -10.03 21.84 4.29
CA ASN A 2 -8.67 21.53 3.87
C ASN A 2 -8.77 20.91 2.48
N THR A 3 -8.43 21.66 1.43
CA THR A 3 -8.47 21.16 0.06
C THR A 3 -7.20 20.34 -0.17
N PHE A 4 -7.34 19.01 -0.15
CA PHE A 4 -6.26 18.10 -0.52
C PHE A 4 -5.78 18.41 -1.94
N THR A 5 -4.47 18.63 -2.09
CA THR A 5 -3.82 18.80 -3.39
C THR A 5 -2.99 17.54 -3.66
N PRO A 6 -3.33 16.76 -4.69
CA PRO A 6 -2.57 15.56 -5.03
C PRO A 6 -1.11 15.88 -5.37
N GLN A 7 -0.18 15.14 -4.76
CA GLN A 7 1.25 15.17 -5.07
C GLN A 7 1.64 13.85 -5.74
N SER A 8 2.80 13.81 -6.39
CA SER A 8 3.33 12.59 -7.02
C SER A 8 4.16 11.72 -6.08
N SER A 9 4.51 12.23 -4.90
CA SER A 9 5.30 11.51 -3.88
C SER A 9 4.94 12.02 -2.50
N TYR A 10 5.21 11.21 -1.46
CA TYR A 10 4.93 11.53 -0.05
C TYR A 10 6.05 11.04 0.85
N SER A 11 6.53 11.92 1.72
CA SER A 11 7.51 11.60 2.76
C SER A 11 6.89 10.77 3.89
N TYR A 12 7.75 10.28 4.79
CA TYR A 12 7.29 9.56 5.98
C TYR A 12 6.34 10.41 6.84
N GLU A 13 6.66 11.68 7.05
CA GLU A 13 5.85 12.61 7.83
C GLU A 13 4.45 12.79 7.21
N GLU A 14 4.38 12.91 5.88
CA GLU A 14 3.12 13.08 5.16
C GLU A 14 2.24 11.82 5.21
N ILE A 15 2.82 10.63 5.12
CA ILE A 15 2.05 9.38 5.28
C ILE A 15 1.61 9.15 6.73
N ILE A 16 2.36 9.63 7.73
CA ILE A 16 1.92 9.67 9.13
C ILE A 16 0.71 10.61 9.30
N GLU A 17 0.69 11.76 8.63
CA GLU A 17 -0.49 12.64 8.64
C GLU A 17 -1.72 11.97 7.97
N CYS A 18 -1.50 11.13 6.95
CA CYS A 18 -2.56 10.26 6.44
C CYS A 18 -3.06 9.29 7.52
N GLY A 19 -2.15 8.68 8.27
CA GLY A 19 -2.46 7.81 9.42
C GLY A 19 -3.27 8.49 10.52
N LYS A 20 -3.08 9.79 10.72
CA LYS A 20 -3.87 10.62 11.66
C LYS A 20 -5.23 11.06 11.09
N GLY A 21 -5.50 10.79 9.82
CA GLY A 21 -6.71 11.24 9.13
C GLY A 21 -6.68 12.68 8.64
N ASN A 22 -5.51 13.32 8.64
CA ASN A 22 -5.36 14.74 8.27
C ASN A 22 -5.21 14.94 6.75
N LEU A 23 -4.58 13.98 6.04
CA LEU A 23 -4.22 14.16 4.63
C LEU A 23 -5.46 14.26 3.72
N PHE A 24 -6.36 13.30 3.80
CA PHE A 24 -7.59 13.25 2.98
C PHE A 24 -8.82 13.79 3.72
N GLY A 25 -8.64 14.25 4.96
CA GLY A 25 -9.71 14.73 5.82
C GLY A 25 -10.44 13.62 6.60
N LYS A 26 -11.08 14.02 7.68
CA LYS A 26 -11.75 13.11 8.62
C LYS A 26 -12.84 12.27 7.92
N GLY A 27 -12.82 10.96 8.17
CA GLY A 27 -13.81 10.02 7.61
C GLY A 27 -13.45 9.47 6.23
N ASN A 28 -12.32 9.90 5.65
CA ASN A 28 -11.82 9.41 4.37
C ASN A 28 -10.72 8.35 4.56
N ALA A 29 -10.07 7.96 3.46
CA ALA A 29 -9.00 6.97 3.45
C ALA A 29 -7.90 7.33 4.46
N GLN A 30 -7.46 6.35 5.21
CA GLN A 30 -6.50 6.52 6.29
C GLN A 30 -5.55 5.31 6.29
N LEU A 31 -4.25 5.59 6.37
CA LEU A 31 -3.25 4.55 6.58
C LEU A 31 -3.25 4.08 8.04
N PRO A 32 -2.84 2.83 8.31
CA PRO A 32 -2.61 2.43 9.68
C PRO A 32 -1.41 3.19 10.28
N ALA A 33 -1.42 3.35 11.59
CA ALA A 33 -0.26 3.88 12.31
C ALA A 33 0.83 2.80 12.48
N PRO A 34 2.10 3.19 12.68
CA PRO A 34 3.12 2.23 13.11
C PRO A 34 2.69 1.47 14.38
N PRO A 35 2.99 0.17 14.54
CA PRO A 35 3.88 -0.61 13.66
C PRO A 35 3.21 -1.27 12.45
N MET A 36 1.90 -1.09 12.22
CA MET A 36 1.17 -1.69 11.09
C MET A 36 1.36 -0.97 9.76
N LEU A 37 1.86 0.25 9.74
CA LEU A 37 2.26 0.94 8.51
C LEU A 37 3.44 0.18 7.87
N MET A 38 3.29 -0.28 6.62
CA MET A 38 4.21 -1.23 5.99
C MET A 38 5.11 -0.62 4.92
N PHE A 39 5.25 0.69 4.89
CA PHE A 39 6.21 1.40 4.03
C PHE A 39 6.61 2.75 4.66
N ASP A 40 7.79 3.24 4.26
CA ASP A 40 8.37 4.47 4.82
C ASP A 40 8.08 5.70 3.97
N ARG A 41 7.84 5.51 2.68
CA ARG A 41 7.59 6.61 1.73
C ARG A 41 6.88 6.13 0.48
N ILE A 42 6.15 7.02 -0.14
CA ILE A 42 5.56 6.82 -1.47
C ILE A 42 6.43 7.59 -2.46
N THR A 43 7.04 6.88 -3.39
CA THR A 43 8.02 7.44 -4.34
C THR A 43 7.37 7.93 -5.62
N ASN A 44 6.23 7.38 -5.99
CA ASN A 44 5.48 7.84 -7.16
C ASN A 44 3.99 7.50 -7.06
N VAL A 45 3.15 8.43 -7.47
CA VAL A 45 1.72 8.24 -7.70
C VAL A 45 1.34 8.95 -8.99
N ASN A 46 0.65 8.26 -9.89
CA ASN A 46 0.16 8.84 -11.14
C ASN A 46 -1.15 8.19 -11.61
N LYS A 47 -1.83 8.82 -12.59
CA LYS A 47 -3.12 8.37 -13.14
C LYS A 47 -3.01 7.53 -14.42
N ASP A 48 -1.84 7.49 -15.04
CA ASP A 48 -1.67 6.98 -16.41
C ASP A 48 -0.64 5.84 -16.50
N GLY A 49 0.10 5.57 -15.41
CA GLY A 49 1.15 4.55 -15.35
C GLY A 49 0.63 3.15 -15.02
N GLY A 50 1.59 2.27 -14.73
CA GLY A 50 1.35 0.91 -14.27
C GLY A 50 1.10 -0.09 -15.40
N LEU A 51 0.96 -1.36 -15.03
CA LEU A 51 0.80 -2.48 -15.95
C LEU A 51 -0.39 -2.35 -16.90
N HIS A 52 -1.42 -1.60 -16.49
CA HIS A 52 -2.67 -1.47 -17.22
C HIS A 52 -2.87 -0.07 -17.82
N GLY A 53 -1.91 0.85 -17.66
CA GLY A 53 -2.02 2.24 -18.14
C GLY A 53 -3.19 3.02 -17.52
N LYS A 54 -3.57 2.67 -16.28
CA LYS A 54 -4.74 3.26 -15.58
C LYS A 54 -4.38 3.87 -14.23
N GLY A 55 -3.08 3.98 -13.97
CA GLY A 55 -2.52 4.56 -12.78
C GLY A 55 -1.72 3.58 -11.95
N GLU A 56 -0.81 4.15 -11.16
CA GLU A 56 0.18 3.42 -10.40
C GLU A 56 0.52 4.16 -9.12
N ILE A 57 0.81 3.40 -8.08
CA ILE A 57 1.47 3.89 -6.87
C ILE A 57 2.66 2.99 -6.56
N THR A 58 3.80 3.61 -6.23
CA THR A 58 5.02 2.93 -5.77
C THR A 58 5.44 3.45 -4.41
N ALA A 59 5.90 2.56 -3.56
CA ALA A 59 6.37 2.85 -2.21
C ALA A 59 7.62 2.04 -1.88
N GLU A 60 8.31 2.43 -0.82
CA GLU A 60 9.53 1.77 -0.36
C GLU A 60 9.47 1.52 1.15
N LEU A 61 10.06 0.40 1.56
CA LEU A 61 10.33 0.07 2.96
C LEU A 61 11.83 -0.20 3.12
N ASP A 62 12.47 0.54 4.02
CA ASP A 62 13.83 0.27 4.45
C ASP A 62 13.82 -0.95 5.38
N ILE A 63 14.57 -1.97 4.99
CA ILE A 63 14.65 -3.22 5.75
C ILE A 63 15.86 -3.16 6.67
N ASN A 64 15.63 -3.37 7.96
CA ASN A 64 16.68 -3.53 8.96
C ASN A 64 16.27 -4.56 10.01
N ALA A 65 17.24 -5.10 10.73
CA ALA A 65 17.02 -6.16 11.69
C ALA A 65 16.16 -5.77 12.92
N ASP A 66 15.97 -4.47 13.15
CA ASP A 66 15.18 -3.96 14.28
C ASP A 66 13.68 -3.91 14.01
N LEU A 67 13.24 -4.12 12.77
CA LEU A 67 11.82 -4.19 12.45
C LEU A 67 11.15 -5.26 13.30
N TRP A 68 10.01 -4.89 13.89
CA TRP A 68 9.34 -5.64 14.96
C TRP A 68 9.04 -7.09 14.59
N PHE A 69 8.69 -7.37 13.35
CA PHE A 69 8.31 -8.71 12.89
C PHE A 69 9.50 -9.66 12.84
N PHE A 70 10.74 -9.18 12.63
CA PHE A 70 11.94 -10.02 12.66
C PHE A 70 12.26 -10.52 14.05
N LYS A 71 11.77 -9.87 15.11
CA LYS A 71 11.98 -10.27 16.50
C LYS A 71 11.09 -11.44 16.94
N CYS A 72 10.08 -11.79 16.16
CA CYS A 72 9.09 -12.82 16.51
C CYS A 72 8.76 -13.81 15.39
N HIS A 73 9.14 -13.51 14.16
CA HIS A 73 8.79 -14.36 13.02
C HIS A 73 10.02 -14.68 12.14
N PHE A 74 10.77 -15.72 12.49
CA PHE A 74 10.70 -16.63 13.61
C PHE A 74 11.93 -16.47 14.54
N LEU A 75 11.88 -16.99 15.78
CA LEU A 75 13.03 -17.01 16.66
C LEU A 75 14.15 -17.86 16.03
N GLY A 76 15.31 -17.23 15.76
CA GLY A 76 16.44 -17.88 15.10
C GLY A 76 16.37 -17.96 13.57
N ASP A 77 15.23 -17.56 12.95
CA ASP A 77 15.05 -17.50 11.49
C ASP A 77 14.18 -16.30 11.12
N PRO A 78 14.74 -15.07 11.13
CA PRO A 78 13.96 -13.84 10.91
C PRO A 78 13.54 -13.68 9.45
N ILE A 79 12.23 -13.70 9.23
CA ILE A 79 11.59 -13.53 7.93
C ILE A 79 10.39 -12.57 8.09
N MET A 80 10.21 -11.63 7.19
CA MET A 80 8.99 -10.80 7.16
C MET A 80 7.78 -11.69 6.86
N PRO A 81 6.73 -11.66 7.69
CA PRO A 81 5.50 -12.37 7.38
C PRO A 81 4.94 -11.97 6.02
N GLY A 82 4.66 -12.95 5.15
CA GLY A 82 4.13 -12.68 3.81
C GLY A 82 2.81 -11.91 3.82
N CYS A 83 1.98 -12.11 4.85
CA CYS A 83 0.75 -11.36 5.05
C CYS A 83 0.98 -9.84 5.24
N LEU A 84 2.11 -9.42 5.81
CA LEU A 84 2.43 -8.00 5.96
C LEU A 84 2.82 -7.36 4.62
N GLY A 85 3.49 -8.10 3.74
CA GLY A 85 3.74 -7.65 2.37
C GLY A 85 2.44 -7.48 1.57
N LEU A 86 1.51 -8.43 1.72
CA LEU A 86 0.18 -8.31 1.12
C LEU A 86 -0.59 -7.11 1.70
N ASP A 87 -0.53 -6.91 3.02
CA ASP A 87 -1.20 -5.78 3.66
C ASP A 87 -0.66 -4.43 3.18
N ALA A 88 0.67 -4.33 2.95
CA ALA A 88 1.28 -3.14 2.34
C ALA A 88 0.63 -2.78 1.00
N LEU A 89 0.38 -3.78 0.15
CA LEU A 89 -0.26 -3.57 -1.16
C LEU A 89 -1.72 -3.10 -1.02
N TRP A 90 -2.47 -3.62 -0.04
CA TRP A 90 -3.81 -3.11 0.27
C TRP A 90 -3.79 -1.69 0.85
N GLN A 91 -2.84 -1.38 1.73
CA GLN A 91 -2.64 -0.04 2.29
C GLN A 91 -2.40 0.97 1.15
N MET A 92 -1.53 0.63 0.20
CA MET A 92 -1.24 1.47 -0.96
C MET A 92 -2.45 1.67 -1.87
N LEU A 93 -3.22 0.60 -2.14
CA LEU A 93 -4.43 0.71 -2.95
C LEU A 93 -5.49 1.59 -2.26
N GLY A 94 -5.64 1.47 -0.94
CA GLY A 94 -6.52 2.35 -0.16
C GLY A 94 -6.08 3.81 -0.19
N PHE A 95 -4.79 4.07 -0.03
CA PHE A 95 -4.20 5.40 -0.19
C PHE A 95 -4.46 5.96 -1.59
N TYR A 96 -4.23 5.16 -2.63
CA TYR A 96 -4.44 5.56 -4.02
C TYR A 96 -5.88 5.98 -4.32
N LEU A 97 -6.87 5.25 -3.78
CA LEU A 97 -8.28 5.63 -3.92
C LEU A 97 -8.58 6.98 -3.24
N GLY A 98 -8.03 7.22 -2.04
CA GLY A 98 -8.11 8.51 -1.37
C GLY A 98 -7.43 9.63 -2.18
N TRP A 99 -6.27 9.35 -2.75
CA TRP A 99 -5.55 10.27 -3.63
C TRP A 99 -6.33 10.63 -4.91
N LEU A 100 -7.11 9.70 -5.45
CA LEU A 100 -8.05 9.97 -6.55
C LEU A 100 -9.24 10.85 -6.13
N GLY A 101 -9.41 11.12 -4.83
CA GLY A 101 -10.50 11.93 -4.28
C GLY A 101 -11.77 11.14 -3.94
N TYR A 102 -11.72 9.81 -3.92
CA TYR A 102 -12.88 9.03 -3.49
C TYR A 102 -13.08 9.14 -1.98
N PRO A 103 -14.30 9.43 -1.52
CA PRO A 103 -14.60 9.55 -0.10
C PRO A 103 -14.79 8.19 0.56
N GLY A 104 -14.62 8.16 1.89
CA GLY A 104 -14.98 7.03 2.74
C GLY A 104 -13.80 6.30 3.38
N LYS A 105 -14.15 5.44 4.33
CA LYS A 105 -13.18 4.66 5.13
C LYS A 105 -12.73 3.42 4.38
N GLY A 106 -11.41 3.20 4.30
CA GLY A 106 -10.80 2.06 3.60
C GLY A 106 -10.99 0.71 4.30
N ARG A 107 -11.29 -0.31 3.50
CA ARG A 107 -11.30 -1.73 3.95
C ARG A 107 -10.75 -2.62 2.86
N ALA A 108 -9.84 -3.53 3.23
CA ALA A 108 -9.43 -4.62 2.36
C ALA A 108 -10.60 -5.57 2.12
N LEU A 109 -10.87 -5.90 0.87
CA LEU A 109 -11.98 -6.77 0.47
C LEU A 109 -11.51 -8.15 -0.01
N GLY A 110 -10.24 -8.28 -0.36
CA GLY A 110 -9.68 -9.54 -0.79
C GLY A 110 -8.57 -9.40 -1.82
N VAL A 111 -8.10 -10.55 -2.26
CA VAL A 111 -7.12 -10.76 -3.31
C VAL A 111 -7.53 -12.00 -4.09
N GLY A 112 -7.27 -12.02 -5.40
CA GLY A 112 -7.52 -13.22 -6.21
C GLY A 112 -6.45 -14.27 -5.98
N GLU A 113 -5.18 -13.89 -6.10
CA GLU A 113 -4.03 -14.76 -5.87
C GLU A 113 -2.88 -13.96 -5.28
N ILE A 114 -2.13 -14.60 -4.40
CA ILE A 114 -0.83 -14.09 -3.90
C ILE A 114 0.22 -15.19 -4.05
N LYS A 115 1.38 -14.85 -4.61
CA LYS A 115 2.56 -15.73 -4.69
C LYS A 115 3.74 -15.10 -3.98
N PHE A 116 4.31 -15.84 -3.04
CA PHE A 116 5.55 -15.52 -2.35
C PHE A 116 6.68 -16.28 -3.03
N VAL A 117 7.46 -15.59 -3.86
CA VAL A 117 8.53 -16.21 -4.68
C VAL A 117 9.85 -16.26 -3.91
N GLU A 118 10.09 -15.26 -3.06
CA GLU A 118 11.31 -15.15 -2.27
C GLU A 118 11.01 -14.54 -0.90
N GLU A 119 11.73 -14.99 0.13
CA GLU A 119 11.63 -14.48 1.49
C GLU A 119 12.24 -13.08 1.62
N ILE A 120 11.65 -12.25 2.47
CA ILE A 120 12.20 -10.96 2.86
C ILE A 120 12.92 -11.13 4.20
N LYS A 121 14.25 -11.14 4.17
CA LYS A 121 15.15 -11.27 5.32
C LYS A 121 15.75 -9.91 5.71
N PRO A 122 16.35 -9.78 6.91
CA PRO A 122 16.93 -8.52 7.38
C PRO A 122 18.04 -7.93 6.50
N ASP A 123 18.67 -8.75 5.67
CA ASP A 123 19.77 -8.36 4.77
C ASP A 123 19.31 -7.75 3.43
N LYS A 124 18.00 -7.63 3.20
CA LYS A 124 17.47 -7.09 1.94
C LYS A 124 17.67 -5.57 1.78
N GLU A 125 17.96 -4.84 2.85
CA GLU A 125 18.20 -3.39 2.90
C GLU A 125 16.99 -2.53 2.45
N LEU A 126 16.43 -2.83 1.29
CA LEU A 126 15.30 -2.07 0.70
C LEU A 126 14.40 -2.99 -0.11
N ILE A 127 13.10 -2.86 0.07
CA ILE A 127 12.10 -3.42 -0.84
C ILE A 127 11.23 -2.32 -1.42
N LYS A 128 10.80 -2.52 -2.67
CA LYS A 128 9.88 -1.64 -3.38
C LYS A 128 8.54 -2.32 -3.55
N TYR A 129 7.49 -1.58 -3.31
CA TYR A 129 6.12 -1.99 -3.59
C TYR A 129 5.61 -1.27 -4.82
N LYS A 130 4.84 -1.96 -5.64
CA LYS A 130 4.20 -1.41 -6.83
C LYS A 130 2.77 -1.91 -6.91
N VAL A 131 1.82 -1.00 -7.04
CA VAL A 131 0.40 -1.32 -7.26
C VAL A 131 -0.06 -0.64 -8.54
N SER A 132 -0.57 -1.44 -9.48
CA SER A 132 -1.06 -0.99 -10.77
C SER A 132 -2.58 -1.14 -10.84
N LEU A 133 -3.29 -0.04 -10.98
CA LEU A 133 -4.76 -0.03 -11.03
C LEU A 133 -5.26 -0.73 -12.29
N LYS A 134 -6.20 -1.66 -12.12
CA LYS A 134 -6.95 -2.30 -13.22
C LYS A 134 -8.22 -1.54 -13.55
N LYS A 135 -8.98 -1.19 -12.52
CA LYS A 135 -10.22 -0.40 -12.62
C LYS A 135 -10.63 0.12 -11.25
N SER A 136 -11.41 1.17 -11.26
CA SER A 136 -12.18 1.62 -10.10
C SER A 136 -13.66 1.64 -10.43
N LEU A 137 -14.48 1.31 -9.45
CA LEU A 137 -15.93 1.42 -9.51
C LEU A 137 -16.36 2.42 -8.45
N ASN A 138 -17.14 3.41 -8.83
CA ASN A 138 -17.70 4.37 -7.90
C ASN A 138 -19.23 4.28 -7.97
N LYS A 139 -19.83 3.87 -6.86
CA LYS A 139 -21.28 3.81 -6.66
C LYS A 139 -21.63 4.66 -5.43
N LYS A 140 -22.89 5.06 -5.31
CA LYS A 140 -23.36 5.82 -4.14
C LYS A 140 -22.98 5.07 -2.84
N GLY A 141 -22.16 5.70 -2.00
CA GLY A 141 -21.71 5.16 -0.72
C GLY A 141 -20.54 4.17 -0.76
N LEU A 142 -20.05 3.79 -1.95
CA LEU A 142 -18.97 2.80 -2.08
C LEU A 142 -18.11 3.05 -3.31
N SER A 143 -16.80 3.16 -3.12
CA SER A 143 -15.82 3.14 -4.20
C SER A 143 -14.92 1.92 -4.05
N ILE A 144 -14.73 1.12 -5.10
CA ILE A 144 -13.89 -0.08 -5.07
C ILE A 144 -12.77 0.04 -6.09
N GLY A 145 -11.53 -0.18 -5.65
CA GLY A 145 -10.36 -0.34 -6.50
C GLY A 145 -10.01 -1.80 -6.71
N TYR A 146 -9.65 -2.14 -7.95
CA TYR A 146 -9.09 -3.42 -8.37
C TYR A 146 -7.70 -3.17 -8.93
N ALA A 147 -6.70 -3.90 -8.47
CA ALA A 147 -5.32 -3.69 -8.86
C ALA A 147 -4.51 -4.99 -8.85
N ASP A 148 -3.37 -4.97 -9.51
CA ASP A 148 -2.31 -5.96 -9.33
C ASP A 148 -1.16 -5.33 -8.56
N GLY A 149 -0.51 -6.12 -7.71
CA GLY A 149 0.58 -5.68 -6.86
C GLY A 149 1.84 -6.51 -7.04
N GLN A 150 2.98 -5.88 -6.81
CA GLN A 150 4.29 -6.51 -6.83
C GLN A 150 5.14 -6.01 -5.66
N ILE A 151 5.96 -6.89 -5.10
CA ILE A 151 7.08 -6.51 -4.24
C ILE A 151 8.36 -6.87 -4.97
N ILE A 152 9.30 -5.93 -5.00
CA ILE A 152 10.50 -5.97 -5.81
C ILE A 152 11.72 -5.76 -4.92
N HIS A 153 12.73 -6.60 -5.10
CA HIS A 153 14.06 -6.44 -4.50
C HIS A 153 15.12 -6.52 -5.58
N LYS A 154 15.97 -5.49 -5.70
CA LYS A 154 17.06 -5.40 -6.70
C LYS A 154 16.57 -5.82 -8.11
N GLU A 155 15.52 -5.16 -8.60
CA GLU A 155 14.89 -5.38 -9.92
C GLU A 155 14.19 -6.74 -10.10
N LYS A 156 14.24 -7.64 -9.10
CA LYS A 156 13.56 -8.93 -9.13
C LYS A 156 12.21 -8.84 -8.42
N ILE A 157 11.15 -9.31 -9.06
CA ILE A 157 9.84 -9.43 -8.42
C ILE A 157 9.88 -10.64 -7.49
N ILE A 158 9.62 -10.41 -6.20
CA ILE A 158 9.64 -11.41 -5.14
C ILE A 158 8.25 -11.78 -4.62
N TYR A 159 7.26 -10.89 -4.79
CA TYR A 159 5.84 -11.18 -4.53
C TYR A 159 5.01 -10.74 -5.73
N HIS A 160 3.99 -11.53 -6.06
CA HIS A 160 2.95 -11.18 -7.02
C HIS A 160 1.58 -11.28 -6.36
N ALA A 161 0.77 -10.23 -6.47
CA ALA A 161 -0.61 -10.22 -6.03
C ALA A 161 -1.52 -9.83 -7.21
N ASN A 162 -2.45 -10.71 -7.56
CA ASN A 162 -3.41 -10.48 -8.62
C ASN A 162 -4.78 -10.20 -8.02
N ASP A 163 -5.50 -9.24 -8.60
CA ASP A 163 -6.86 -8.86 -8.19
C ASP A 163 -6.98 -8.45 -6.73
N LEU A 164 -6.06 -7.59 -6.27
CA LEU A 164 -6.23 -6.85 -5.01
C LEU A 164 -7.54 -6.05 -5.06
N ARG A 165 -8.28 -6.04 -3.96
CA ARG A 165 -9.53 -5.30 -3.84
C ARG A 165 -9.57 -4.52 -2.54
N VAL A 166 -9.82 -3.22 -2.66
CA VAL A 166 -10.04 -2.32 -1.52
C VAL A 166 -11.31 -1.51 -1.80
N GLY A 167 -12.14 -1.35 -0.79
CA GLY A 167 -13.31 -0.49 -0.83
C GLY A 167 -13.15 0.71 0.08
N LEU A 168 -13.62 1.89 -0.37
CA LEU A 168 -13.87 3.05 0.48
C LEU A 168 -15.37 3.16 0.73
N PHE A 169 -15.77 3.07 2.00
CA PHE A 169 -17.16 3.10 2.44
C PHE A 169 -17.50 4.48 2.99
N ASN A 170 -18.42 5.18 2.34
CA ASN A 170 -18.92 6.46 2.77
C ASN A 170 -20.28 6.24 3.46
N GLU A 171 -20.28 6.38 4.78
CA GLU A 171 -21.47 6.27 5.65
C GLU A 171 -22.34 7.51 5.55
#